data_95ad11256032dc2f5e89d52d4c645bd6
#
_entry.id   95ad11256032dc2f5e89d52d4c645bd6
#
_cell.length_a   1.000
_cell.length_b   1.000
_cell.length_c   1.000
_cell.angle_alpha   90.00
_cell.angle_beta   90.00
_cell.angle_gamma   90.00
#
_symmetry.space_group_name_H-M   'P 1'
#
loop_
_entity.id
_entity.type
_entity.pdbx_description
1 polymer ?
#
loop_
_entity_poly.entity_id
_entity_poly.type
_entity_poly.pdbx_seq_one_letter_code
_entity_poly.pdbx_strand_id
1 'polypeptide(L)'
;MEARKTERKISQVMIKFDKLFKTLKEQGISQYSLYTHHGVSRSQIQRLKNNQSVTTHTLNMLLNILGDGFTLDDIAEFTPDDNVEE
;
A
#
# COMPACT_ATOMS: atom_id res chain seq x y z
N MET A 1 -6.92 2.54 30.95
CA MET A 1 -6.81 3.23 30.07
C MET A 1 -5.78 2.99 29.18
N GLU A 2 -4.77 2.52 29.54
CA GLU A 2 -3.75 2.30 28.69
C GLU A 2 -3.98 1.19 27.76
N ALA A 3 -4.74 0.20 28.14
CA ALA A 3 -4.99 -0.90 27.27
C ALA A 3 -5.69 -0.44 26.03
N ARG A 4 -6.55 0.50 26.18
CA ARG A 4 -7.27 0.99 25.08
C ARG A 4 -6.36 1.64 24.09
N LYS A 5 -5.35 2.32 24.56
CA LYS A 5 -4.42 2.91 23.68
C LYS A 5 -3.70 1.89 22.87
N THR A 6 -3.34 0.82 23.49
CA THR A 6 -2.62 -0.22 22.82
C THR A 6 -3.40 -0.76 21.64
N GLU A 7 -4.67 -0.96 21.84
CA GLU A 7 -5.46 -1.46 20.78
C GLU A 7 -5.54 -0.49 19.63
N ARG A 8 -5.65 0.78 19.95
CA ARG A 8 -5.70 1.74 18.89
C ARG A 8 -4.44 1.76 18.11
N LYS A 9 -3.32 1.60 18.78
CA LYS A 9 -2.08 1.64 18.09
C LYS A 9 -1.98 0.55 17.05
N ILE A 10 -2.46 -0.61 17.38
CA ILE A 10 -2.39 -1.69 16.42
C ILE A 10 -3.19 -1.35 15.19
N SER A 11 -4.36 -0.76 15.38
CA SER A 11 -5.17 -0.45 14.24
C SER A 11 -4.68 0.78 13.53
N GLN A 12 -3.76 1.50 14.15
CA GLN A 12 -3.29 2.73 13.58
C GLN A 12 -2.05 2.60 12.75
N VAL A 13 -1.59 1.41 12.51
CA VAL A 13 -0.45 1.26 11.65
C VAL A 13 -0.82 1.85 10.32
N MET A 14 -0.05 2.83 9.92
CA MET A 14 -0.50 3.62 8.82
C MET A 14 0.45 3.56 7.67
N ILE A 15 0.43 2.47 6.97
CA ILE A 15 1.02 2.45 5.65
C ILE A 15 -0.15 2.47 4.69
N LYS A 16 -0.28 3.55 3.97
CA LYS A 16 -1.38 3.74 3.06
C LYS A 16 -0.90 3.66 1.63
N PHE A 17 -1.77 3.18 0.77
CA PHE A 17 -1.42 3.01 -0.64
C PHE A 17 -2.24 3.91 -1.55
N ASP A 18 -2.74 5.01 -1.01
CA ASP A 18 -3.53 5.94 -1.83
C ASP A 18 -2.70 6.50 -2.97
N LYS A 19 -1.42 6.74 -2.71
CA LYS A 19 -0.53 7.25 -3.74
C LYS A 19 -0.38 6.27 -4.88
N LEU A 20 -0.40 4.98 -4.58
CA LEU A 20 -0.25 3.96 -5.60
C LEU A 20 -1.34 4.09 -6.66
N PHE A 21 -2.58 4.21 -6.21
CA PHE A 21 -3.68 4.24 -7.17
C PHE A 21 -3.68 5.53 -7.97
N LYS A 22 -3.25 6.61 -7.36
CA LYS A 22 -3.10 7.85 -8.08
C LYS A 22 -1.99 7.74 -9.12
N THR A 23 -0.86 7.15 -8.74
CA THR A 23 0.26 6.98 -9.63
C THR A 23 -0.10 6.05 -10.79
N LEU A 24 -0.78 4.96 -10.50
CA LEU A 24 -1.20 4.05 -11.55
C LEU A 24 -2.11 4.75 -12.55
N LYS A 25 -3.03 5.54 -12.03
CA LYS A 25 -3.94 6.25 -12.91
C LYS A 25 -3.19 7.24 -13.79
N GLU A 26 -2.22 7.94 -13.21
CA GLU A 26 -1.44 8.89 -13.97
C GLU A 26 -0.62 8.20 -15.05
N GLN A 27 -0.23 6.96 -14.81
CA GLN A 27 0.54 6.21 -15.79
C GLN A 27 -0.34 5.42 -16.74
N GLY A 28 -1.65 5.55 -16.61
CA GLY A 28 -2.55 4.86 -17.52
C GLY A 28 -2.67 3.36 -17.25
N ILE A 29 -2.40 2.93 -16.04
CA ILE A 29 -2.44 1.51 -15.70
C ILE A 29 -3.68 1.25 -14.86
N SER A 30 -4.57 0.42 -15.35
CA SER A 30 -5.80 0.10 -14.63
C SER A 30 -5.58 -1.03 -13.65
N GLN A 31 -6.43 -1.09 -12.63
CA GLN A 31 -6.38 -2.20 -11.68
C GLN A 31 -6.63 -3.52 -12.41
N TYR A 32 -7.51 -3.50 -13.40
CA TYR A 32 -7.80 -4.68 -14.18
C TYR A 32 -6.54 -5.21 -14.87
N SER A 33 -5.73 -4.32 -15.42
CA SER A 33 -4.52 -4.76 -16.11
C SER A 33 -3.49 -5.31 -15.13
N LEU A 34 -3.53 -4.89 -13.88
CA LEU A 34 -2.58 -5.42 -12.91
C LEU A 34 -2.72 -6.93 -12.77
N TYR A 35 -3.95 -7.43 -12.72
CA TYR A 35 -4.08 -8.87 -12.57
C TYR A 35 -4.22 -9.61 -13.88
N THR A 36 -4.65 -8.95 -14.95
CA THR A 36 -4.77 -9.65 -16.22
C THR A 36 -3.48 -9.65 -17.03
N HIS A 37 -2.69 -8.59 -16.91
CA HIS A 37 -1.49 -8.48 -17.73
C HIS A 37 -0.20 -8.55 -16.93
N HIS A 38 -0.25 -8.26 -15.65
CA HIS A 38 0.97 -8.18 -14.85
C HIS A 38 1.06 -9.23 -13.75
N GLY A 39 0.03 -10.01 -13.59
CA GLY A 39 0.10 -11.13 -12.65
C GLY A 39 -0.03 -10.79 -11.17
N VAL A 40 -0.47 -9.59 -10.85
CA VAL A 40 -0.70 -9.23 -9.45
C VAL A 40 -2.01 -9.85 -9.02
N SER A 41 -2.03 -10.55 -7.89
CA SER A 41 -3.25 -11.23 -7.50
C SER A 41 -4.33 -10.25 -7.07
N ARG A 42 -5.57 -10.62 -7.32
CA ARG A 42 -6.69 -9.77 -6.94
C ARG A 42 -6.75 -9.56 -5.45
N SER A 43 -6.39 -10.57 -4.67
CA SER A 43 -6.45 -10.42 -3.22
C SER A 43 -5.44 -9.40 -2.74
N GLN A 44 -4.27 -9.33 -3.38
CA GLN A 44 -3.30 -8.31 -3.00
C GLN A 44 -3.79 -6.92 -3.40
N ILE A 45 -4.44 -6.80 -4.56
CA ILE A 45 -4.99 -5.53 -4.99
C ILE A 45 -6.05 -5.06 -4.01
N GLN A 46 -6.89 -5.99 -3.55
CA GLN A 46 -7.93 -5.64 -2.60
C GLN A 46 -7.31 -5.17 -1.28
N ARG A 47 -6.23 -5.83 -0.86
CA ARG A 47 -5.54 -5.40 0.36
C ARG A 47 -4.93 -4.02 0.20
N LEU A 48 -4.37 -3.74 -0.96
CA LEU A 48 -3.82 -2.41 -1.23
C LEU A 48 -4.92 -1.36 -1.14
N LYS A 49 -6.09 -1.66 -1.68
CA LYS A 49 -7.20 -0.70 -1.65
C LYS A 49 -7.67 -0.42 -0.23
N ASN A 50 -7.54 -1.40 0.64
CA ASN A 50 -7.97 -1.26 2.02
C ASN A 50 -6.84 -0.94 2.97
N ASN A 51 -5.67 -0.64 2.45
CA ASN A 51 -4.48 -0.32 3.23
C ASN A 51 -4.14 -1.43 4.22
N GLN A 52 -4.27 -2.66 3.76
CA GLN A 52 -3.95 -3.83 4.55
C GLN A 52 -2.58 -4.36 4.18
N SER A 53 -2.07 -5.30 4.95
CA SER A 53 -0.75 -5.87 4.69
C SER A 53 -0.69 -6.54 3.34
N VAL A 54 0.40 -6.30 2.63
CA VAL A 54 0.66 -6.98 1.37
C VAL A 54 2.08 -7.52 1.44
N THR A 55 2.41 -8.41 0.53
CA THR A 55 3.75 -8.97 0.52
C THR A 55 4.71 -8.02 -0.14
N THR A 56 5.97 -8.11 0.25
CA THR A 56 7.01 -7.31 -0.41
C THR A 56 7.16 -7.74 -1.86
N HIS A 57 6.83 -8.99 -2.16
CA HIS A 57 6.84 -9.44 -3.55
C HIS A 57 5.84 -8.61 -4.38
N THR A 58 4.66 -8.35 -3.83
CA THR A 58 3.68 -7.52 -4.51
C THR A 58 4.21 -6.12 -4.73
N LEU A 59 4.86 -5.55 -3.71
CA LEU A 59 5.43 -4.22 -3.86
C LEU A 59 6.51 -4.19 -4.92
N ASN A 60 7.33 -5.23 -4.96
CA ASN A 60 8.36 -5.35 -5.97
C ASN A 60 7.75 -5.41 -7.36
N MET A 61 6.67 -6.17 -7.52
CA MET A 61 5.99 -6.27 -8.81
C MET A 61 5.47 -4.91 -9.24
N LEU A 62 4.85 -4.18 -8.32
CA LEU A 62 4.29 -2.89 -8.64
C LEU A 62 5.36 -1.90 -9.08
N LEU A 63 6.49 -1.90 -8.40
CA LEU A 63 7.57 -1.00 -8.78
C LEU A 63 8.13 -1.36 -10.14
N ASN A 64 8.22 -2.66 -10.44
CA ASN A 64 8.67 -3.09 -11.75
C ASN A 64 7.69 -2.68 -12.84
N ILE A 65 6.41 -2.75 -12.56
CA ILE A 65 5.39 -2.35 -13.52
C ILE A 65 5.48 -0.86 -13.81
N LEU A 66 5.69 -0.06 -12.77
CA LEU A 66 5.81 1.38 -12.94
C LEU A 66 7.10 1.76 -13.65
N GLY A 67 8.18 1.03 -13.39
CA GLY A 67 9.41 1.23 -14.12
C GLY A 67 10.41 2.12 -13.41
N ASP A 68 11.41 2.50 -14.14
CA ASP A 68 12.52 3.29 -13.58
C ASP A 68 12.00 4.63 -13.10
N GLY A 69 12.60 5.11 -12.04
CA GLY A 69 12.25 6.41 -11.53
C GLY A 69 11.19 6.40 -10.45
N PHE A 70 10.57 5.24 -10.20
CA PHE A 70 9.58 5.13 -9.16
C PHE A 70 10.17 4.44 -7.94
N THR A 71 9.76 4.89 -6.76
CA THR A 71 10.28 4.34 -5.51
C THR A 71 9.09 3.98 -4.62
N LEU A 72 9.40 3.40 -3.48
CA LEU A 72 8.35 3.06 -2.53
C LEU A 72 7.56 4.30 -2.09
N ASP A 73 8.20 5.44 -2.03
CA ASP A 73 7.50 6.67 -1.65
C ASP A 73 6.43 7.06 -2.66
N ASP A 74 6.54 6.60 -3.89
CA ASP A 74 5.56 6.92 -4.91
C ASP A 74 4.30 6.07 -4.79
N ILE A 75 4.39 4.96 -4.07
CA ILE A 75 3.26 4.05 -3.99
C ILE A 75 2.76 3.86 -2.56
N ALA A 76 3.47 4.34 -1.57
CA ALA A 76 3.07 4.14 -0.19
C ALA A 76 3.44 5.34 0.65
N GLU A 77 2.69 5.52 1.72
CA GLU A 77 2.96 6.60 2.64
C GLU A 77 2.89 6.03 4.05
N PHE A 78 3.90 6.33 4.85
CA PHE A 78 3.95 5.85 6.21
C PHE A 78 3.72 7.00 7.17
N THR A 79 2.81 6.80 8.11
CA THR A 79 2.57 7.74 9.19
C THR A 79 2.83 7.02 10.48
N PRO A 80 3.77 7.48 11.28
CA PRO A 80 4.05 6.82 12.54
C PRO A 80 2.83 6.86 13.45
N ASP A 81 2.75 5.88 14.30
CA ASP A 81 1.66 5.81 15.25
C ASP A 81 1.96 6.80 16.37
N ASP A 82 1.19 7.87 16.42
CA ASP A 82 1.43 8.89 17.39
C ASP A 82 1.14 8.47 18.78
N ASN A 83 0.38 7.44 18.95
CA ASN A 83 0.02 7.02 20.27
C ASN A 83 1.08 6.29 20.98
N VAL A 84 2.08 5.98 20.26
CA VAL A 84 3.13 5.23 20.83
C VAL A 84 3.75 5.90 21.99
N GLU A 85 3.78 7.15 21.91
CA GLU A 85 4.38 7.76 22.91
C GLU A 85 3.72 7.75 24.07
N GLU A 86 3.01 7.38 24.18
CA GLU A 86 2.56 7.41 25.32
C GLU A 86 2.58 6.78 25.98
#